data_dbfa8c148f9c6f66196bf421ad70baa2
#
_entry.id   dbfa8c148f9c6f66196bf421ad70baa2
#
_cell.length_a   1.000
_cell.length_b   1.000
_cell.length_c   1.000
_cell.angle_alpha   90.00
_cell.angle_beta   90.00
_cell.angle_gamma   90.00
#
_symmetry.space_group_name_H-M   'P 1'
#
loop_
_entity.id
_entity.type
_entity.pdbx_description
1 polymer ?
#
loop_
_entity_poly.entity_id
_entity_poly.type
_entity_poly.pdbx_seq_one_letter_code
_entity_poly.pdbx_strand_id
1 'polypeptide(L)'
;MNSGELVSDQLVLEIVKKNLDKDNNGWILDGYPRNLSQVHSLNDVLININQPLEIVFYLDIPDEVLIKRLLIRGRKDDNEKTIKTRLKIYKETTEPLIEYYKDLSLLENINADGDLKTISADIKQKMA
;
A
#
# COMPACT_ATOMS: atom_id res chain seq x y z
N MET A 1 -12.79 -11.14 2.33
CA MET A 1 -12.26 -10.70 3.64
C MET A 1 -13.32 -10.10 4.55
N ASN A 2 -14.58 -10.38 4.27
CA ASN A 2 -15.70 -9.83 5.05
C ASN A 2 -15.76 -10.38 6.48
N SER A 3 -15.16 -11.53 6.71
CA SER A 3 -15.13 -12.18 8.03
C SER A 3 -14.00 -11.68 8.93
N GLY A 4 -13.17 -10.77 8.46
CA GLY A 4 -11.99 -10.33 9.17
C GLY A 4 -10.80 -11.28 9.07
N GLU A 5 -10.97 -12.40 8.40
CA GLU A 5 -9.88 -13.32 8.17
C GLU A 5 -8.98 -12.81 7.04
N LEU A 6 -7.68 -12.99 7.23
CA LEU A 6 -6.71 -12.62 6.20
C LEU A 6 -6.62 -13.74 5.16
N VAL A 7 -6.63 -13.35 3.90
CA VAL A 7 -6.33 -14.26 2.80
C VAL A 7 -4.86 -14.68 2.94
N SER A 8 -4.54 -15.94 2.68
CA SER A 8 -3.17 -16.41 2.80
C SER A 8 -2.24 -15.65 1.85
N ASP A 9 -1.00 -15.42 2.29
CA ASP A 9 0.00 -14.72 1.48
C ASP A 9 0.23 -15.43 0.15
N GLN A 10 0.18 -16.76 0.15
CA GLN A 10 0.36 -17.56 -1.06
C GLN A 10 -0.74 -17.28 -2.08
N LEU A 11 -1.99 -17.21 -1.65
CA LEU A 11 -3.11 -16.94 -2.54
C LEU A 11 -3.05 -15.53 -3.12
N VAL A 12 -2.73 -14.55 -2.28
CA VAL A 12 -2.56 -13.16 -2.72
C VAL A 12 -1.45 -13.07 -3.76
N LEU A 13 -0.33 -13.74 -3.50
CA LEU A 13 0.80 -13.75 -4.41
C LEU A 13 0.43 -14.34 -5.78
N GLU A 14 -0.33 -15.42 -5.80
CA GLU A 14 -0.77 -16.03 -7.06
C GLU A 14 -1.67 -15.10 -7.86
N ILE A 15 -2.56 -14.38 -7.19
CA ILE A 15 -3.42 -13.38 -7.83
C ILE A 15 -2.59 -12.25 -8.43
N VAL A 16 -1.63 -11.73 -7.68
CA VAL A 16 -0.73 -10.67 -8.13
C VAL A 16 0.08 -11.14 -9.33
N LYS A 17 0.70 -12.30 -9.24
CA LYS A 17 1.50 -12.88 -10.32
C LYS A 17 0.70 -13.02 -11.61
N LYS A 18 -0.52 -13.55 -11.51
CA LYS A 18 -1.40 -13.75 -12.66
C LYS A 18 -1.73 -12.43 -13.34
N ASN A 19 -1.99 -11.38 -12.57
CA ASN A 19 -2.36 -10.08 -13.11
C ASN A 19 -1.16 -9.33 -13.70
N LEU A 20 0.00 -9.41 -13.07
CA LEU A 20 1.20 -8.75 -13.58
C LEU A 20 1.72 -9.39 -14.86
N ASP A 21 1.59 -10.70 -14.98
CA ASP A 21 2.07 -11.44 -16.14
C ASP A 21 1.32 -11.11 -17.43
N LYS A 22 0.12 -10.57 -17.31
CA LYS A 22 -0.74 -10.24 -18.45
C LYS A 22 -0.50 -8.87 -19.05
N ASP A 23 0.10 -7.95 -18.32
CA ASP A 23 0.18 -6.56 -18.71
C ASP A 23 1.63 -6.15 -18.99
N ASN A 24 1.89 -5.78 -20.25
CA ASN A 24 3.21 -5.32 -20.67
C ASN A 24 3.34 -3.80 -20.68
N ASN A 25 2.29 -3.06 -20.31
CA ASN A 25 2.26 -1.60 -20.37
C ASN A 25 2.57 -0.92 -19.03
N GLY A 26 2.94 -1.70 -18.04
CA GLY A 26 3.19 -1.20 -16.70
C GLY A 26 2.10 -1.63 -15.72
N TRP A 27 2.33 -1.36 -14.44
CA TRP A 27 1.41 -1.79 -13.40
C TRP A 27 1.50 -0.92 -12.17
N ILE A 28 0.43 -0.91 -11.41
CA ILE A 28 0.34 -0.28 -10.09
C ILE A 28 -0.30 -1.28 -9.14
N LEU A 29 0.32 -1.49 -7.97
CA LEU A 29 -0.24 -2.30 -6.90
C LEU A 29 -0.74 -1.39 -5.80
N ASP A 30 -2.00 -1.58 -5.41
CA ASP A 30 -2.62 -0.86 -4.32
C ASP A 30 -2.97 -1.83 -3.19
N GLY A 31 -2.48 -1.52 -1.99
CA GLY A 31 -2.74 -2.35 -0.82
C GLY A 31 -1.90 -3.61 -0.70
N TYR A 32 -0.85 -3.76 -1.51
CA TYR A 32 0.07 -4.90 -1.49
C TYR A 32 1.45 -4.45 -1.95
N PRO A 33 2.55 -4.86 -1.33
CA PRO A 33 2.65 -5.70 -0.13
C PRO A 33 2.31 -4.95 1.16
N ARG A 34 1.97 -5.68 2.22
CA ARG A 34 1.64 -5.10 3.53
C ARG A 34 2.60 -5.52 4.64
N ASN A 35 3.47 -6.47 4.39
CA ASN A 35 4.48 -6.91 5.34
C ASN A 35 5.74 -7.36 4.60
N LEU A 36 6.84 -7.56 5.33
CA LEU A 36 8.12 -7.91 4.73
C LEU A 36 8.10 -9.26 4.01
N SER A 37 7.35 -10.23 4.52
CA SER A 37 7.20 -11.53 3.86
C SER A 37 6.63 -11.35 2.45
N GLN A 38 5.60 -10.52 2.32
CA GLN A 38 5.01 -10.21 1.03
C GLN A 38 5.97 -9.43 0.12
N VAL A 39 6.79 -8.55 0.70
CA VAL A 39 7.81 -7.82 -0.08
C VAL A 39 8.78 -8.78 -0.74
N HIS A 40 9.28 -9.76 0.02
CA HIS A 40 10.23 -10.74 -0.52
C HIS A 40 9.59 -11.62 -1.59
N SER A 41 8.36 -12.06 -1.37
CA SER A 41 7.61 -12.84 -2.36
C SER A 41 7.36 -12.04 -3.64
N LEU A 42 7.00 -10.77 -3.51
CA LEU A 42 6.80 -9.88 -4.65
C LEU A 42 8.10 -9.68 -5.43
N ASN A 43 9.22 -9.49 -4.75
CA ASN A 43 10.51 -9.34 -5.39
C ASN A 43 10.85 -10.55 -6.28
N ASP A 44 10.60 -11.75 -5.78
CA ASP A 44 10.85 -12.98 -6.55
C ASP A 44 9.99 -13.03 -7.82
N VAL A 45 8.71 -12.65 -7.71
CA VAL A 45 7.82 -12.58 -8.87
C VAL A 45 8.31 -11.56 -9.89
N LEU A 46 8.67 -10.36 -9.44
CA LEU A 46 9.10 -9.30 -10.33
C LEU A 46 10.41 -9.64 -11.06
N ILE A 47 11.32 -10.34 -10.39
CA ILE A 47 12.53 -10.83 -11.03
C ILE A 47 12.19 -11.83 -12.12
N ASN A 48 11.29 -12.76 -11.84
CA ASN A 48 10.89 -13.81 -12.79
C ASN A 48 10.22 -13.26 -14.05
N ILE A 49 9.43 -12.20 -13.92
CA ILE A 49 8.76 -11.59 -15.07
C ILE A 49 9.56 -10.41 -15.68
N ASN A 50 10.74 -10.15 -15.15
CA ASN A 50 11.64 -9.09 -15.62
C ASN A 50 10.98 -7.69 -15.62
N GLN A 51 10.23 -7.38 -14.58
CA GLN A 51 9.59 -6.09 -14.38
C GLN A 51 9.95 -5.53 -13.00
N PRO A 52 11.11 -4.86 -12.87
CA PRO A 52 11.55 -4.36 -11.57
C PRO A 52 10.62 -3.26 -11.04
N LEU A 53 10.53 -3.20 -9.72
CA LEU A 53 9.81 -2.13 -9.04
C LEU A 53 10.57 -0.81 -9.23
N GLU A 54 9.87 0.22 -9.66
CA GLU A 54 10.49 1.51 -9.94
C GLU A 54 10.25 2.54 -8.85
N ILE A 55 9.04 2.60 -8.30
CA ILE A 55 8.66 3.60 -7.31
C ILE A 55 7.67 3.00 -6.33
N VAL A 56 7.80 3.39 -5.06
CA VAL A 56 6.81 3.10 -4.02
C VAL A 56 6.32 4.44 -3.48
N PHE A 57 5.02 4.67 -3.55
CA PHE A 57 4.40 5.86 -2.97
C PHE A 57 3.87 5.54 -1.59
N TYR A 58 4.33 6.30 -0.61
CA TYR A 58 3.78 6.27 0.74
C TYR A 58 2.88 7.47 0.93
N LEU A 59 1.60 7.21 1.12
CA LEU A 59 0.63 8.28 1.35
C LEU A 59 0.63 8.64 2.82
N ASP A 60 1.30 9.74 3.15
CA ASP A 60 1.48 10.21 4.51
C ASP A 60 0.34 11.15 4.89
N ILE A 61 -0.36 10.81 5.95
CA ILE A 61 -1.48 11.61 6.46
C ILE A 61 -1.47 11.56 7.98
N PRO A 62 -1.70 12.69 8.66
CA PRO A 62 -1.82 12.68 10.12
C PRO A 62 -2.95 11.76 10.58
N ASP A 63 -2.70 11.00 11.65
CA ASP A 63 -3.68 10.04 12.17
C ASP A 63 -5.03 10.68 12.45
N GLU A 64 -5.02 11.88 13.01
CA GLU A 64 -6.26 12.60 13.34
C GLU A 64 -7.12 12.87 12.12
N VAL A 65 -6.49 13.25 11.01
CA VAL A 65 -7.18 13.50 9.74
C VAL A 65 -7.74 12.20 9.17
N LEU A 66 -6.93 11.15 9.21
CA LEU A 66 -7.34 9.84 8.71
C LEU A 66 -8.53 9.29 9.49
N ILE A 67 -8.49 9.38 10.81
CA ILE A 67 -9.60 8.94 11.66
C ILE A 67 -10.89 9.68 11.31
N LYS A 68 -10.81 11.01 11.15
CA LYS A 68 -11.97 11.80 10.75
C LYS A 68 -12.54 11.36 9.41
N ARG A 69 -11.67 11.14 8.43
CA ARG A 69 -12.10 10.70 7.09
C ARG A 69 -12.77 9.33 7.14
N LEU A 70 -12.25 8.41 7.93
CA LEU A 70 -12.82 7.08 8.06
C LEU A 70 -14.18 7.11 8.78
N LEU A 71 -14.32 7.95 9.81
CA LEU A 71 -15.60 8.12 10.51
C LEU A 71 -16.66 8.73 9.60
N ILE A 72 -16.28 9.72 8.77
CA ILE A 72 -17.19 10.34 7.80
C ILE A 72 -17.61 9.31 6.74
N ARG A 73 -16.70 8.44 6.30
CA ARG A 73 -17.02 7.36 5.37
C ARG A 73 -18.14 6.46 5.91
N GLY A 74 -18.14 6.22 7.22
CA GLY A 74 -19.28 5.61 7.89
C GLY A 74 -19.54 4.16 7.55
N ARG A 75 -18.50 3.38 7.24
CA ARG A 75 -18.66 1.95 7.07
C ARG A 75 -19.08 1.30 8.40
N LYS A 76 -19.77 0.17 8.32
CA LYS A 76 -20.39 -0.49 9.45
C LYS A 76 -19.45 -0.72 10.65
N ASP A 77 -18.19 -1.04 10.38
CA ASP A 77 -17.19 -1.31 11.39
C ASP A 77 -16.23 -0.13 11.64
N ASP A 78 -16.52 1.04 11.08
CA ASP A 78 -15.70 2.24 11.27
C ASP A 78 -16.14 3.00 12.51
N ASN A 79 -15.71 2.54 13.68
CA ASN A 79 -15.81 3.31 14.93
C ASN A 79 -14.40 3.68 15.40
N GLU A 80 -14.31 4.66 16.28
CA GLU A 80 -13.03 5.22 16.69
C GLU A 80 -12.08 4.17 17.28
N LYS A 81 -12.59 3.29 18.11
CA LYS A 81 -11.77 2.24 18.75
C LYS A 81 -11.21 1.26 17.73
N THR A 82 -12.05 0.80 16.81
CA THR A 82 -11.63 -0.13 15.75
C THR A 82 -10.62 0.51 14.82
N ILE A 83 -10.85 1.75 14.43
CA ILE A 83 -9.94 2.50 13.56
C ILE A 83 -8.57 2.66 14.23
N LYS A 84 -8.53 3.06 15.50
CA LYS A 84 -7.27 3.22 16.23
C LYS A 84 -6.49 1.91 16.34
N THR A 85 -7.20 0.80 16.59
CA THR A 85 -6.57 -0.52 16.66
C THR A 85 -5.95 -0.90 15.30
N ARG A 86 -6.67 -0.68 14.21
CA ARG A 86 -6.17 -0.95 12.86
C ARG A 86 -4.96 -0.09 12.53
N LEU A 87 -4.97 1.18 12.90
CA LEU A 87 -3.83 2.08 12.68
C LEU A 87 -2.59 1.62 13.41
N LYS A 88 -2.75 1.14 14.64
CA LYS A 88 -1.63 0.62 15.41
C LYS A 88 -1.00 -0.59 14.72
N ILE A 89 -1.82 -1.53 14.30
CA ILE A 89 -1.36 -2.73 13.58
C ILE A 89 -0.70 -2.33 12.26
N TYR A 90 -1.32 -1.42 11.53
CA TYR A 90 -0.78 -0.91 10.28
C TYR A 90 0.62 -0.32 10.46
N LYS A 91 0.80 0.52 11.46
CA LYS A 91 2.11 1.12 11.73
C LYS A 91 3.16 0.07 12.05
N GLU A 92 2.82 -0.88 12.91
CA GLU A 92 3.75 -1.94 13.30
C GLU A 92 4.20 -2.80 12.12
N THR A 93 3.32 -3.05 11.17
CA THR A 93 3.64 -3.87 9.99
C THR A 93 4.20 -3.06 8.83
N THR A 94 3.85 -1.78 8.73
CA THR A 94 4.20 -0.93 7.58
C THR A 94 5.51 -0.17 7.77
N GLU A 95 5.86 0.22 8.99
CA GLU A 95 7.12 0.90 9.24
C GLU A 95 8.34 0.14 8.70
N PRO A 96 8.46 -1.19 8.90
CA PRO A 96 9.57 -1.93 8.31
C PRO A 96 9.61 -1.87 6.78
N LEU A 97 8.46 -1.82 6.12
CA LEU A 97 8.39 -1.67 4.67
C LEU A 97 8.89 -0.30 4.22
N ILE A 98 8.48 0.74 4.92
CA ILE A 98 8.89 2.10 4.61
C ILE A 98 10.40 2.22 4.67
N GLU A 99 11.01 1.70 5.73
CA GLU A 99 12.46 1.69 5.86
C GLU A 99 13.15 0.86 4.79
N TYR A 100 12.59 -0.31 4.47
CA TYR A 100 13.13 -1.19 3.45
C TYR A 100 13.20 -0.47 2.08
N TYR A 101 12.10 0.14 1.66
CA TYR A 101 12.06 0.83 0.37
C TYR A 101 12.82 2.15 0.38
N LYS A 102 12.88 2.81 1.52
CA LYS A 102 13.70 4.02 1.68
C LYS A 102 15.18 3.71 1.50
N ASP A 103 15.65 2.61 2.07
CA ASP A 103 17.03 2.16 1.94
C ASP A 103 17.39 1.81 0.50
N LEU A 104 16.41 1.36 -0.29
CA LEU A 104 16.58 1.09 -1.70
C LEU A 104 16.44 2.33 -2.58
N SER A 105 16.17 3.49 -2.00
CA SER A 105 15.93 4.75 -2.70
C SER A 105 14.73 4.71 -3.65
N LEU A 106 13.75 3.86 -3.36
CA LEU A 106 12.54 3.71 -4.16
C LEU A 106 11.33 4.43 -3.57
N LEU A 107 11.43 4.89 -2.33
CA LEU A 107 10.29 5.46 -1.62
C LEU A 107 10.11 6.94 -1.94
N GLU A 108 8.89 7.31 -2.34
CA GLU A 108 8.45 8.68 -2.49
C GLU A 108 7.34 8.97 -1.49
N ASN A 109 7.53 9.99 -0.67
CA ASN A 109 6.55 10.38 0.34
C ASN A 109 5.55 11.37 -0.27
N ILE A 110 4.26 11.04 -0.19
CA ILE A 110 3.18 11.88 -0.71
C ILE A 110 2.36 12.41 0.46
N ASN A 111 2.24 13.73 0.55
CA ASN A 111 1.37 14.33 1.56
C ASN A 111 -0.09 14.12 1.16
N ALA A 112 -0.79 13.26 1.89
CA ALA A 112 -2.16 12.90 1.61
C ALA A 112 -3.20 13.69 2.43
N ASP A 113 -2.76 14.77 3.10
CA ASP A 113 -3.65 15.64 3.87
C ASP A 113 -4.36 16.69 3.01
N GLY A 114 -4.00 16.82 1.76
CA GLY A 114 -4.65 17.73 0.82
C GLY A 114 -5.90 17.14 0.17
N ASP A 115 -6.42 17.86 -0.83
CA ASP A 115 -7.53 17.34 -1.61
C ASP A 115 -7.03 16.29 -2.63
N LEU A 116 -7.98 15.54 -3.17
CA LEU A 116 -7.66 14.47 -4.12
C LEU A 116 -6.94 14.98 -5.36
N LYS A 117 -7.30 16.15 -5.83
CA LYS A 117 -6.70 16.75 -7.03
C LYS A 117 -5.22 17.09 -6.81
N THR A 118 -4.90 17.67 -5.66
CA THR A 118 -3.52 18.01 -5.28
C THR A 118 -2.68 16.75 -5.10
N ILE A 119 -3.22 15.74 -4.42
CA ILE A 119 -2.54 14.46 -4.20
C ILE A 119 -2.25 13.79 -5.54
N SER A 120 -3.24 13.74 -6.43
CA SER A 120 -3.10 13.14 -7.75
C SER A 120 -2.04 13.85 -8.59
N ALA A 121 -2.01 15.19 -8.55
CA ALA A 121 -1.02 15.99 -9.27
C ALA A 121 0.40 15.70 -8.77
N ASP A 122 0.59 15.60 -7.46
CA ASP A 122 1.88 15.32 -6.85
C ASP A 122 2.40 13.93 -7.25
N ILE A 123 1.53 12.93 -7.25
CA ILE A 123 1.88 11.58 -7.70
C ILE A 123 2.33 11.60 -9.16
N LYS A 124 1.57 12.25 -10.02
CA LYS A 124 1.89 12.35 -11.46
C LYS A 124 3.23 13.02 -11.70
N GLN A 125 3.52 14.08 -10.96
CA GLN A 125 4.79 14.80 -11.07
C GLN A 125 5.97 13.89 -10.72
N LYS A 126 5.83 13.09 -9.68
CA LYS A 126 6.90 12.19 -9.22
C LYS A 126 7.07 10.95 -10.08
N MET A 127 6.07 10.62 -10.88
CA MET A 127 6.15 9.54 -11.87
C MET A 127 6.89 9.96 -13.14
N ALA A 128 6.93 11.23 -13.41
CA ALA A 128 7.54 11.76 -14.64
C ALA A 128 9.07 11.68 -14.64
#